data_583edaaf6316543f5d609215af66d016
#
_entry.id   583edaaf6316543f5d609215af66d016
#
_cell.length_a   1.000
_cell.length_b   1.000
_cell.length_c   1.000
_cell.angle_alpha   90.00
_cell.angle_beta   90.00
_cell.angle_gamma   90.00
#
_symmetry.space_group_name_H-M   'P 1'
#
loop_
_entity.id
_entity.type
_entity.pdbx_description
1 polymer ?
#
loop_
_entity_poly.entity_id
_entity_poly.type
_entity_poly.pdbx_seq_one_letter_code
_entity_poly.pdbx_strand_id
1 'polypeptide(L)'
;RGVGSIDIKGNSQYITVSYVHFYDSGKCSLCGMKSESGPNYITYHHNWFDHSDSRHARVRTMSVHMYNNYYDGNAKYGAGSTMGSSLFIQNNYFRNCKNPMLSSNQGTDALGEGTFSGENGGIIKAYGNVIVGAQKIIYANAVSETGDSANAASFDAYLAKSADEKVPSSYKTVAGATSYDNFDTT
;
A
#
# COMPACT_ATOMS: atom_id res chain seq x y z
N ARG A 1 -2.87 -21.70 9.23
CA ARG A 1 -2.32 -20.34 9.08
C ARG A 1 -3.46 -19.43 8.68
N GLY A 2 -3.81 -18.46 9.52
CA GLY A 2 -4.92 -17.55 9.31
C GLY A 2 -4.80 -16.69 8.05
N VAL A 3 -5.89 -16.05 7.65
CA VAL A 3 -5.96 -15.20 6.45
C VAL A 3 -5.20 -13.88 6.68
N GLY A 4 -5.16 -13.40 7.91
CA GLY A 4 -4.44 -12.23 8.40
C GLY A 4 -4.63 -12.10 9.91
N SER A 5 -3.80 -11.27 10.56
CA SER A 5 -3.98 -10.98 11.99
C SER A 5 -5.11 -9.99 12.20
N ILE A 6 -5.26 -9.02 11.29
CA ILE A 6 -6.36 -8.03 11.27
C ILE A 6 -6.87 -7.92 9.84
N ASP A 7 -8.14 -8.24 9.62
CA ASP A 7 -8.79 -8.09 8.32
C ASP A 7 -9.99 -7.14 8.43
N ILE A 8 -9.97 -6.08 7.62
CA ILE A 8 -11.02 -5.04 7.53
C ILE A 8 -11.74 -5.22 6.22
N LYS A 9 -13.05 -5.49 6.25
CA LYS A 9 -13.83 -5.89 5.07
C LYS A 9 -15.22 -5.28 5.05
N GLY A 10 -15.88 -5.39 3.90
CA GLY A 10 -17.23 -4.89 3.70
C GLY A 10 -17.27 -3.36 3.87
N ASN A 11 -18.32 -2.86 4.44
CA ASN A 11 -18.53 -1.43 4.65
C ASN A 11 -17.91 -0.90 5.96
N SER A 12 -16.82 -1.53 6.43
CA SER A 12 -16.10 -1.07 7.62
C SER A 12 -15.52 0.32 7.41
N GLN A 13 -15.74 1.21 8.35
CA GLN A 13 -15.31 2.60 8.30
C GLN A 13 -14.86 3.09 9.68
N TYR A 14 -14.14 4.20 9.72
CA TYR A 14 -13.69 4.86 10.95
C TYR A 14 -12.89 3.93 11.87
N ILE A 15 -11.93 3.21 11.27
CA ILE A 15 -11.12 2.22 12.00
C ILE A 15 -9.70 2.74 12.13
N THR A 16 -9.20 2.68 13.34
CA THR A 16 -7.80 2.95 13.66
C THR A 16 -7.14 1.68 14.19
N VAL A 17 -6.02 1.32 13.58
CA VAL A 17 -5.13 0.26 14.06
C VAL A 17 -3.85 0.92 14.55
N SER A 18 -3.59 0.87 15.85
CA SER A 18 -2.45 1.57 16.44
C SER A 18 -1.82 0.84 17.62
N TYR A 19 -0.52 1.08 17.80
CA TYR A 19 0.29 0.51 18.88
C TYR A 19 0.27 -1.02 18.92
N VAL A 20 0.18 -1.66 17.75
CA VAL A 20 0.20 -3.12 17.61
C VAL A 20 1.58 -3.57 17.18
N HIS A 21 2.09 -4.61 17.82
CA HIS A 21 3.28 -5.32 17.39
C HIS A 21 2.86 -6.58 16.61
N PHE A 22 3.06 -6.53 15.30
CA PHE A 22 2.88 -7.68 14.40
C PHE A 22 4.23 -8.34 14.21
N TYR A 23 4.37 -9.59 14.56
CA TYR A 23 5.64 -10.32 14.44
C TYR A 23 5.44 -11.69 13.82
N ASP A 24 6.46 -12.16 13.12
CA ASP A 24 6.55 -13.50 12.51
C ASP A 24 5.28 -13.95 11.77
N SER A 25 4.55 -13.00 11.18
CA SER A 25 3.30 -13.30 10.49
C SER A 25 3.54 -13.51 8.99
N GLY A 26 3.00 -14.57 8.41
CA GLY A 26 2.99 -14.74 6.95
C GLY A 26 2.13 -13.70 6.23
N LYS A 27 1.07 -13.20 6.89
CA LYS A 27 0.14 -12.19 6.37
C LYS A 27 -0.42 -11.39 7.54
N CYS A 28 -0.08 -10.10 7.65
CA CYS A 28 -0.49 -9.29 8.80
C CYS A 28 -1.92 -8.77 8.67
N SER A 29 -2.20 -7.94 7.68
CA SER A 29 -3.49 -7.25 7.60
C SER A 29 -3.98 -7.10 6.16
N LEU A 30 -5.29 -7.28 5.99
CA LEU A 30 -5.98 -7.06 4.72
C LEU A 30 -7.07 -6.01 4.91
N CYS A 31 -7.07 -4.99 4.06
CA CYS A 31 -8.13 -3.98 3.97
C CYS A 31 -8.84 -4.09 2.63
N GLY A 32 -10.13 -4.35 2.66
CA GLY A 32 -10.97 -4.49 1.49
C GLY A 32 -10.89 -5.85 0.81
N MET A 33 -11.95 -6.16 0.10
CA MET A 33 -12.05 -7.38 -0.72
C MET A 33 -12.22 -7.06 -2.20
N LYS A 34 -13.40 -6.56 -2.61
CA LYS A 34 -13.71 -6.25 -4.02
C LYS A 34 -14.78 -5.19 -4.22
N SER A 35 -15.60 -4.92 -3.22
CA SER A 35 -16.82 -4.12 -3.36
C SER A 35 -16.82 -2.85 -2.53
N GLU A 36 -15.78 -2.62 -1.79
CA GLU A 36 -15.66 -1.42 -0.97
C GLU A 36 -15.36 -0.20 -1.85
N SER A 37 -15.83 0.95 -1.40
CA SER A 37 -15.54 2.24 -2.03
C SER A 37 -15.30 3.29 -0.94
N GLY A 38 -14.49 4.30 -1.23
CA GLY A 38 -14.19 5.35 -0.26
C GLY A 38 -15.32 6.39 -0.14
N PRO A 39 -15.23 7.30 0.84
CA PRO A 39 -14.15 7.32 1.83
C PRO A 39 -14.35 6.26 2.92
N ASN A 40 -13.26 5.63 3.37
CA ASN A 40 -13.33 4.57 4.39
C ASN A 40 -12.85 5.03 5.77
N TYR A 41 -12.03 6.08 5.86
CA TYR A 41 -11.48 6.63 7.11
C TYR A 41 -10.76 5.56 7.94
N ILE A 42 -9.81 4.89 7.31
CA ILE A 42 -9.01 3.82 7.94
C ILE A 42 -7.59 4.32 8.12
N THR A 43 -7.07 4.14 9.33
CA THR A 43 -5.75 4.61 9.70
C THR A 43 -4.93 3.51 10.36
N TYR A 44 -3.66 3.41 9.98
CA TYR A 44 -2.64 2.61 10.66
C TYR A 44 -1.54 3.52 11.15
N HIS A 45 -1.31 3.59 12.46
CA HIS A 45 -0.23 4.42 13.00
C HIS A 45 0.44 3.83 14.23
N HIS A 46 1.71 4.16 14.41
CA HIS A 46 2.52 3.70 15.55
C HIS A 46 2.50 2.18 15.73
N ASN A 47 2.38 1.44 14.64
CA ASN A 47 2.49 -0.01 14.64
C ASN A 47 3.93 -0.44 14.34
N TRP A 48 4.30 -1.60 14.83
CA TRP A 48 5.54 -2.25 14.50
C TRP A 48 5.25 -3.52 13.69
N PHE A 49 5.67 -3.54 12.43
CA PHE A 49 5.59 -4.70 11.55
C PHE A 49 6.95 -5.38 11.48
N ASP A 50 7.13 -6.40 12.32
CA ASP A 50 8.39 -7.01 12.68
C ASP A 50 8.57 -8.38 11.99
N HIS A 51 9.55 -8.49 11.11
CA HIS A 51 9.98 -9.73 10.44
C HIS A 51 8.84 -10.58 9.87
N SER A 52 7.80 -9.94 9.40
CA SER A 52 6.65 -10.58 8.77
C SER A 52 6.79 -10.58 7.25
N ASP A 53 6.13 -11.52 6.59
CA ASP A 53 6.27 -11.73 5.14
C ASP A 53 5.64 -10.59 4.32
N SER A 54 4.33 -10.36 4.54
CA SER A 54 3.53 -9.52 3.65
C SER A 54 2.28 -8.95 4.32
N ARG A 55 1.61 -8.05 3.61
CA ARG A 55 0.35 -7.41 4.01
C ARG A 55 0.48 -6.52 5.24
N HIS A 56 1.24 -5.44 5.14
CA HIS A 56 1.44 -4.48 6.22
C HIS A 56 0.94 -3.03 5.90
N ALA A 57 -0.31 -2.81 5.50
CA ALA A 57 -1.37 -3.74 5.10
C ALA A 57 -1.39 -3.93 3.58
N ARG A 58 -2.11 -4.96 3.10
CA ARG A 58 -2.54 -5.04 1.71
C ARG A 58 -3.92 -4.42 1.59
N VAL A 59 -4.07 -3.43 0.71
CA VAL A 59 -5.30 -2.69 0.53
C VAL A 59 -5.89 -2.96 -0.84
N ARG A 60 -7.19 -3.23 -0.87
CA ARG A 60 -8.02 -3.38 -2.06
C ARG A 60 -9.15 -2.40 -2.00
N THR A 61 -9.40 -1.66 -3.06
CA THR A 61 -10.54 -0.74 -3.24
C THR A 61 -10.68 0.38 -2.21
N MET A 62 -10.15 0.23 -1.02
CA MET A 62 -10.29 1.17 0.10
C MET A 62 -9.25 2.29 0.06
N SER A 63 -9.53 3.36 0.81
CA SER A 63 -8.60 4.45 1.11
C SER A 63 -8.05 4.29 2.52
N VAL A 64 -6.72 4.28 2.65
CA VAL A 64 -6.04 4.04 3.94
C VAL A 64 -4.89 5.01 4.14
N HIS A 65 -4.83 5.63 5.31
CA HIS A 65 -3.72 6.45 5.77
C HIS A 65 -2.80 5.62 6.68
N MET A 66 -1.51 5.60 6.36
CA MET A 66 -0.49 4.87 7.12
C MET A 66 0.61 5.84 7.53
N TYR A 67 0.74 6.13 8.83
CA TYR A 67 1.74 7.09 9.28
C TYR A 67 2.43 6.67 10.59
N ASN A 68 3.67 7.10 10.74
CA ASN A 68 4.48 6.82 11.93
C ASN A 68 4.54 5.34 12.31
N ASN A 69 4.49 4.43 11.34
CA ASN A 69 4.70 3.02 11.57
C ASN A 69 6.17 2.66 11.38
N TYR A 70 6.59 1.59 12.05
CA TYR A 70 7.88 0.98 11.85
C TYR A 70 7.72 -0.36 11.13
N TYR A 71 8.37 -0.48 10.00
CA TYR A 71 8.44 -1.70 9.18
C TYR A 71 9.84 -2.24 9.24
N ASP A 72 10.02 -3.46 9.73
CA ASP A 72 11.33 -4.06 9.95
C ASP A 72 11.42 -5.46 9.35
N GLY A 73 12.35 -5.65 8.43
CA GLY A 73 12.65 -6.96 7.87
C GLY A 73 11.51 -7.64 7.12
N ASN A 74 10.62 -6.87 6.49
CA ASN A 74 9.49 -7.46 5.77
C ASN A 74 9.96 -8.19 4.51
N ALA A 75 9.74 -9.51 4.46
CA ALA A 75 10.39 -10.39 3.50
C ALA A 75 9.88 -10.25 2.07
N LYS A 76 8.62 -9.86 1.86
CA LYS A 76 8.03 -9.69 0.52
C LYS A 76 7.71 -8.22 0.23
N TYR A 77 6.83 -7.61 1.01
CA TYR A 77 6.52 -6.20 0.88
C TYR A 77 5.96 -5.61 2.18
N GLY A 78 6.11 -4.31 2.33
CA GLY A 78 5.50 -3.52 3.40
C GLY A 78 4.04 -3.18 3.10
N ALA A 79 3.77 -1.92 2.75
CA ALA A 79 2.44 -1.47 2.34
C ALA A 79 2.14 -1.87 0.88
N GLY A 80 0.95 -2.39 0.63
CA GLY A 80 0.57 -2.87 -0.70
C GLY A 80 -0.77 -2.34 -1.21
N SER A 81 -0.77 -1.80 -2.44
CA SER A 81 -1.94 -1.23 -3.11
C SER A 81 -2.39 -2.10 -4.26
N THR A 82 -3.67 -2.50 -4.28
CA THR A 82 -4.28 -3.29 -5.35
C THR A 82 -5.71 -2.84 -5.63
N MET A 83 -6.24 -3.21 -6.79
CA MET A 83 -7.65 -3.01 -7.17
C MET A 83 -8.12 -1.56 -6.98
N GLY A 84 -7.31 -0.61 -7.43
CA GLY A 84 -7.68 0.80 -7.39
C GLY A 84 -7.74 1.40 -5.99
N SER A 85 -7.10 0.80 -5.00
CA SER A 85 -7.02 1.40 -3.67
C SER A 85 -6.19 2.68 -3.66
N SER A 86 -6.40 3.51 -2.65
CA SER A 86 -5.64 4.74 -2.44
C SER A 86 -4.94 4.70 -1.09
N LEU A 87 -3.61 4.79 -1.09
CA LEU A 87 -2.79 4.78 0.11
C LEU A 87 -2.08 6.12 0.28
N PHE A 88 -2.23 6.73 1.44
CA PHE A 88 -1.34 7.80 1.89
C PHE A 88 -0.34 7.21 2.90
N ILE A 89 0.94 7.19 2.54
CA ILE A 89 2.01 6.58 3.32
C ILE A 89 2.94 7.71 3.76
N GLN A 90 2.84 8.10 5.05
CA GLN A 90 3.45 9.31 5.57
C GLN A 90 4.32 9.04 6.79
N ASN A 91 5.53 9.60 6.79
CA ASN A 91 6.42 9.59 7.97
C ASN A 91 6.65 8.21 8.59
N ASN A 92 6.64 7.15 7.80
CA ASN A 92 6.97 5.81 8.28
C ASN A 92 8.47 5.56 8.18
N TYR A 93 8.95 4.61 8.98
CA TYR A 93 10.32 4.13 8.92
C TYR A 93 10.33 2.69 8.41
N PHE A 94 10.99 2.47 7.28
CA PHE A 94 11.19 1.15 6.68
C PHE A 94 12.64 0.75 6.80
N ARG A 95 12.91 -0.38 7.45
CA ARG A 95 14.25 -0.95 7.61
C ARG A 95 14.30 -2.36 7.04
N ASN A 96 15.22 -2.62 6.14
CA ASN A 96 15.45 -3.94 5.55
C ASN A 96 14.19 -4.59 4.96
N CYS A 97 13.24 -3.79 4.50
CA CYS A 97 12.06 -4.30 3.79
C CYS A 97 12.43 -4.58 2.33
N LYS A 98 12.08 -5.76 1.83
CA LYS A 98 12.37 -6.10 0.42
C LYS A 98 11.75 -5.07 -0.52
N ASN A 99 10.46 -4.81 -0.38
CA ASN A 99 9.67 -3.83 -1.12
C ASN A 99 8.86 -2.98 -0.15
N PRO A 100 9.35 -1.85 0.32
CA PRO A 100 8.65 -1.04 1.32
C PRO A 100 7.23 -0.66 0.93
N MET A 101 7.05 -0.24 -0.31
CA MET A 101 5.77 0.16 -0.89
C MET A 101 5.61 -0.50 -2.25
N LEU A 102 4.48 -1.17 -2.46
CA LEU A 102 4.25 -1.95 -3.67
C LEU A 102 2.83 -1.75 -4.18
N SER A 103 2.69 -1.39 -5.45
CA SER A 103 1.42 -1.44 -6.17
C SER A 103 1.42 -2.63 -7.12
N SER A 104 0.27 -3.27 -7.30
CA SER A 104 0.17 -4.37 -8.27
C SER A 104 0.36 -3.85 -9.69
N ASN A 105 0.85 -4.75 -10.52
CA ASN A 105 0.91 -4.55 -11.94
C ASN A 105 -0.15 -5.44 -12.60
N GLN A 106 -0.82 -4.93 -13.60
CA GLN A 106 -1.95 -5.61 -14.24
C GLN A 106 -1.56 -7.01 -14.72
N GLY A 107 -2.20 -8.05 -14.19
CA GLY A 107 -1.97 -9.43 -14.55
C GLY A 107 -0.76 -10.11 -13.87
N THR A 108 0.20 -9.32 -13.39
CA THR A 108 1.37 -9.78 -12.62
C THR A 108 1.62 -8.83 -11.46
N ASP A 109 2.48 -9.20 -10.54
CA ASP A 109 2.99 -8.19 -9.61
C ASP A 109 4.11 -7.37 -10.27
N ALA A 110 4.43 -6.21 -9.68
CA ALA A 110 5.41 -5.29 -10.25
C ALA A 110 6.84 -5.87 -10.37
N LEU A 111 7.11 -6.98 -9.73
CA LEU A 111 8.40 -7.67 -9.76
C LEU A 111 8.42 -8.81 -10.77
N GLY A 112 7.28 -9.23 -11.28
CA GLY A 112 7.15 -10.44 -12.08
C GLY A 112 7.39 -11.74 -11.30
N GLU A 113 7.40 -11.66 -9.97
CA GLU A 113 7.71 -12.81 -9.09
C GLU A 113 6.46 -13.56 -8.62
N GLY A 114 5.27 -13.07 -8.97
CA GLY A 114 4.01 -13.66 -8.52
C GLY A 114 3.77 -13.56 -7.02
N THR A 115 4.44 -12.64 -6.35
CA THR A 115 4.43 -12.54 -4.89
C THR A 115 3.35 -11.63 -4.32
N PHE A 116 2.77 -10.76 -5.14
CA PHE A 116 1.82 -9.76 -4.69
C PHE A 116 0.41 -10.01 -5.20
N SER A 117 0.12 -9.70 -6.45
CA SER A 117 -1.25 -9.79 -6.97
C SER A 117 -1.30 -9.76 -8.48
N GLY A 118 -2.19 -10.55 -9.08
CA GLY A 118 -2.58 -10.44 -10.48
C GLY A 118 -3.67 -9.40 -10.74
N GLU A 119 -4.05 -8.62 -9.74
CA GLU A 119 -5.07 -7.57 -9.82
C GLU A 119 -4.44 -6.25 -10.28
N ASN A 120 -5.26 -5.33 -10.77
CA ASN A 120 -4.82 -3.98 -11.07
C ASN A 120 -4.23 -3.32 -9.83
N GLY A 121 -3.31 -2.39 -10.03
CA GLY A 121 -2.74 -1.57 -8.96
C GLY A 121 -3.69 -0.49 -8.46
N GLY A 122 -3.16 0.39 -7.65
CA GLY A 122 -3.84 1.56 -7.12
C GLY A 122 -2.87 2.72 -6.96
N ILE A 123 -3.30 3.76 -6.28
CA ILE A 123 -2.51 4.96 -6.04
C ILE A 123 -1.77 4.81 -4.71
N ILE A 124 -0.50 5.20 -4.71
CA ILE A 124 0.28 5.44 -3.50
C ILE A 124 0.75 6.89 -3.53
N LYS A 125 0.37 7.68 -2.53
CA LYS A 125 1.01 8.95 -2.21
C LYS A 125 1.97 8.74 -1.07
N ALA A 126 3.25 9.05 -1.26
CA ALA A 126 4.28 8.88 -0.26
C ALA A 126 4.88 10.25 0.13
N TYR A 127 5.00 10.49 1.44
CA TYR A 127 5.59 11.73 1.96
C TYR A 127 6.35 11.48 3.27
N GLY A 128 7.55 12.03 3.37
CA GLY A 128 8.33 12.05 4.61
C GLY A 128 8.79 10.68 5.13
N ASN A 129 8.71 9.62 4.35
CA ASN A 129 9.13 8.30 4.78
C ASN A 129 10.65 8.18 4.77
N VAL A 130 11.19 7.40 5.71
CA VAL A 130 12.60 7.02 5.77
C VAL A 130 12.73 5.56 5.36
N ILE A 131 13.59 5.28 4.40
CA ILE A 131 13.80 3.93 3.85
C ILE A 131 15.27 3.59 3.93
N VAL A 132 15.61 2.53 4.66
CA VAL A 132 16.97 2.06 4.88
C VAL A 132 17.07 0.57 4.55
N GLY A 133 18.04 0.19 3.73
CA GLY A 133 18.29 -1.20 3.38
C GLY A 133 17.18 -1.85 2.55
N ALA A 134 16.37 -1.08 1.85
CA ALA A 134 15.37 -1.63 0.94
C ALA A 134 16.05 -2.29 -0.26
N GLN A 135 15.57 -3.46 -0.65
CA GLN A 135 16.07 -4.12 -1.85
C GLN A 135 15.57 -3.39 -3.11
N LYS A 136 14.32 -2.97 -3.12
CA LYS A 136 13.70 -2.24 -4.20
C LYS A 136 12.57 -1.35 -3.70
N ILE A 137 12.45 -0.16 -4.25
CA ILE A 137 11.29 0.70 -4.01
C ILE A 137 10.43 0.64 -5.27
N ILE A 138 9.24 0.09 -5.14
CA ILE A 138 8.37 -0.14 -6.28
C ILE A 138 7.15 0.73 -6.19
N TYR A 139 7.17 1.74 -6.99
CA TYR A 139 5.99 2.53 -7.30
C TYR A 139 6.18 3.21 -8.65
N ALA A 140 5.16 3.42 -9.36
CA ALA A 140 5.12 4.07 -10.65
C ALA A 140 6.16 3.76 -11.67
N ASN A 141 6.49 3.92 -12.66
CA ASN A 141 7.49 3.57 -13.68
C ASN A 141 7.64 2.06 -13.88
N ALA A 142 6.54 1.36 -13.83
CA ALA A 142 6.54 -0.07 -14.09
C ALA A 142 7.21 -0.43 -15.43
N VAL A 143 7.18 0.46 -16.41
CA VAL A 143 7.88 0.26 -17.68
C VAL A 143 9.37 0.06 -17.49
N SER A 144 10.02 0.92 -16.72
CA SER A 144 11.46 0.83 -16.49
C SER A 144 11.82 -0.34 -15.56
N GLU A 145 10.89 -0.72 -14.70
CA GLU A 145 11.10 -1.77 -13.71
C GLU A 145 10.78 -3.17 -14.22
N THR A 146 9.71 -3.28 -15.01
CA THR A 146 9.21 -4.57 -15.52
C THR A 146 9.50 -4.78 -17.01
N GLY A 147 9.82 -3.75 -17.73
CA GLY A 147 9.94 -3.79 -19.20
C GLY A 147 8.61 -3.96 -19.94
N ASP A 148 7.49 -3.85 -19.25
CA ASP A 148 6.17 -4.05 -19.81
C ASP A 148 5.34 -2.77 -19.81
N SER A 149 5.27 -2.14 -20.98
CA SER A 149 4.51 -0.90 -21.15
C SER A 149 2.99 -1.08 -21.06
N ALA A 150 2.47 -2.25 -21.34
CA ALA A 150 1.04 -2.51 -21.24
C ALA A 150 0.58 -2.52 -19.77
N ASN A 151 1.43 -3.01 -18.90
CA ASN A 151 1.15 -3.06 -17.47
C ASN A 151 1.44 -1.74 -16.75
N ALA A 152 2.26 -0.88 -17.29
CA ALA A 152 2.60 0.41 -16.68
C ALA A 152 1.37 1.27 -16.42
N ALA A 153 0.35 1.19 -17.25
CA ALA A 153 -0.89 1.96 -17.11
C ALA A 153 -1.73 1.58 -15.88
N SER A 154 -1.50 0.41 -15.29
CA SER A 154 -2.20 -0.06 -14.08
C SER A 154 -1.45 0.26 -12.80
N PHE A 155 -0.33 0.92 -12.90
CA PHE A 155 0.60 1.16 -11.82
C PHE A 155 0.78 2.67 -11.64
N ASP A 156 0.41 3.17 -10.48
CA ASP A 156 0.39 4.61 -10.22
C ASP A 156 0.98 4.94 -8.86
N ALA A 157 1.88 5.91 -8.82
CA ALA A 157 2.46 6.38 -7.58
C ALA A 157 2.91 7.83 -7.69
N TYR A 158 2.96 8.47 -6.55
CA TYR A 158 3.26 9.88 -6.44
C TYR A 158 4.06 10.20 -5.18
N LEU A 159 5.18 10.87 -5.35
CA LEU A 159 5.98 11.38 -4.24
C LEU A 159 5.59 12.84 -3.98
N ALA A 160 4.82 13.07 -2.93
CA ALA A 160 4.37 14.40 -2.56
C ALA A 160 5.53 15.28 -2.05
N LYS A 161 5.48 16.56 -2.38
CA LYS A 161 6.40 17.58 -1.83
C LYS A 161 5.97 18.05 -0.44
N SER A 162 4.67 17.96 -0.16
CA SER A 162 4.10 18.22 1.16
C SER A 162 2.96 17.26 1.45
N ALA A 163 2.56 17.14 2.71
CA ALA A 163 1.44 16.26 3.08
C ALA A 163 0.12 16.72 2.44
N ASP A 164 -0.06 18.03 2.30
CA ASP A 164 -1.29 18.64 1.76
C ASP A 164 -1.35 18.65 0.24
N GLU A 165 -0.27 18.26 -0.44
CA GLU A 165 -0.22 18.25 -1.89
C GLU A 165 -1.12 17.14 -2.44
N LYS A 166 -2.07 17.51 -3.28
CA LYS A 166 -2.96 16.56 -3.94
C LYS A 166 -2.25 15.79 -5.05
N VAL A 167 -2.70 14.57 -5.29
CA VAL A 167 -2.24 13.80 -6.45
C VAL A 167 -2.58 14.57 -7.73
N PRO A 168 -1.61 14.84 -8.61
CA PRO A 168 -1.88 15.54 -9.85
C PRO A 168 -2.89 14.81 -10.72
N SER A 169 -3.75 15.56 -11.41
CA SER A 169 -4.75 15.00 -12.34
C SER A 169 -4.14 14.21 -13.51
N SER A 170 -2.86 14.41 -13.77
CA SER A 170 -2.12 13.64 -14.78
C SER A 170 -1.86 12.20 -14.35
N TYR A 171 -1.92 11.90 -13.05
CA TYR A 171 -1.82 10.53 -12.55
C TYR A 171 -3.16 9.83 -12.78
N LYS A 172 -3.10 8.67 -13.39
CA LYS A 172 -4.29 7.88 -13.66
C LYS A 172 -4.65 7.06 -12.42
N THR A 173 -5.91 7.09 -12.07
CA THR A 173 -6.48 6.08 -11.17
C THR A 173 -6.87 4.86 -11.98
N VAL A 174 -6.57 3.70 -11.48
CA VAL A 174 -7.04 2.44 -12.06
C VAL A 174 -8.55 2.35 -11.82
N ALA A 175 -9.26 1.70 -12.75
CA ALA A 175 -10.71 1.50 -12.61
C ALA A 175 -11.06 0.88 -11.24
N GLY A 176 -11.96 1.53 -10.51
CA GLY A 176 -12.31 1.15 -9.15
C GLY A 176 -11.46 1.80 -8.06
N ALA A 177 -10.47 2.63 -8.41
CA ALA A 177 -9.70 3.39 -7.45
C ALA A 177 -10.57 4.39 -6.72
N THR A 178 -10.37 4.48 -5.41
CA THR A 178 -10.93 5.56 -4.62
C THR A 178 -10.13 6.83 -4.86
N SER A 179 -10.79 7.98 -4.85
CA SER A 179 -10.11 9.25 -4.97
C SER A 179 -9.15 9.48 -3.81
N TYR A 180 -8.01 10.08 -4.10
CA TYR A 180 -7.09 10.52 -3.05
C TYR A 180 -7.75 11.50 -2.06
N ASP A 181 -8.70 12.31 -2.54
CA ASP A 181 -9.46 13.23 -1.70
C ASP A 181 -10.34 12.54 -0.64
N ASN A 182 -10.45 11.22 -0.68
CA ASN A 182 -11.16 10.42 0.30
C ASN A 182 -10.34 10.08 1.56
N PHE A 183 -9.09 10.49 1.66
CA PHE A 183 -8.32 10.29 2.88
C PHE A 183 -8.82 11.18 4.00
N ASP A 184 -8.94 10.59 5.18
CA ASP A 184 -9.03 11.36 6.40
C ASP A 184 -7.64 11.89 6.75
N THR A 185 -7.50 13.19 6.71
CA THR A 185 -6.24 13.89 7.00
C THR A 185 -6.20 14.49 8.40
N THR A 186 -7.20 14.23 9.23
CA THR A 186 -7.27 14.74 10.62
C THR A 186 -6.52 13.86 11.60
#